data_55c78ab9c7a28610beab31997bec3919
#
_entry.id   55c78ab9c7a28610beab31997bec3919
#
_cell.length_a   1.000
_cell.length_b   1.000
_cell.length_c   1.000
_cell.angle_alpha   90.00
_cell.angle_beta   90.00
_cell.angle_gamma   90.00
#
_symmetry.space_group_name_H-M   'P 1'
#
loop_
_entity.id
_entity.type
_entity.pdbx_description
1 polymer ?
#
loop_
_entity_poly.entity_id
_entity_poly.type
_entity_poly.pdbx_seq_one_letter_code
_entity_poly.pdbx_strand_id
1 'polypeptide(L)'
;MATLCASLRFPRGLLPIGDAICRFNPVHGQGMSVAAQEANLLFALLGRFDGDLLSTLAPDFLTKAENLIADPWAMSAIPDFIYPETTGVRPKDLQERLNFQKGLSRLAARDASVFQLLIEVRHLLKPLAVLDDPSIVSRIEEEVRDTLELALSSAE
;
A
#
# COMPACT_ATOMS: atom_id res chain seq x y z
N MET A 1 -10.71 -3.22 -0.25
CA MET A 1 -10.80 -2.78 1.16
C MET A 1 -12.26 -2.54 1.47
N ALA A 2 -12.83 -3.17 2.49
CA ALA A 2 -14.16 -2.77 2.95
C ALA A 2 -14.02 -1.35 3.53
N THR A 3 -14.87 -0.44 3.11
CA THR A 3 -14.88 0.96 3.55
C THR A 3 -14.94 1.00 5.07
N LEU A 4 -13.85 1.32 5.73
CA LEU A 4 -13.75 1.39 7.19
C LEU A 4 -14.83 2.32 7.79
N CYS A 5 -15.24 3.35 7.04
CA CYS A 5 -16.23 4.33 7.47
C CYS A 5 -17.68 3.87 7.42
N ALA A 6 -18.02 2.85 6.62
CA ALA A 6 -19.44 2.51 6.37
C ALA A 6 -20.09 1.67 7.47
N SER A 7 -19.34 1.03 8.36
CA SER A 7 -19.87 0.07 9.33
C SER A 7 -19.60 0.38 10.79
N LEU A 8 -18.80 1.38 11.12
CA LEU A 8 -18.39 1.63 12.49
C LEU A 8 -19.07 2.87 13.06
N ARG A 9 -20.10 2.68 13.89
CA ARG A 9 -20.58 3.71 14.80
C ARG A 9 -19.58 3.84 15.95
N PHE A 10 -18.54 4.66 15.77
CA PHE A 10 -17.62 4.94 16.86
C PHE A 10 -18.31 5.73 17.97
N PRO A 11 -18.01 5.42 19.24
CA PRO A 11 -18.43 6.25 20.36
C PRO A 11 -17.91 7.69 20.17
N ARG A 12 -18.74 8.68 20.54
CA ARG A 12 -18.31 10.07 20.54
C ARG A 12 -17.09 10.25 21.44
N GLY A 13 -16.08 10.98 20.96
CA GLY A 13 -14.85 11.26 21.70
C GLY A 13 -13.79 10.16 21.63
N LEU A 14 -14.01 9.10 20.83
CA LEU A 14 -13.01 8.08 20.54
C LEU A 14 -12.55 8.18 19.09
N LEU A 15 -11.23 8.18 18.89
CA LEU A 15 -10.61 8.17 17.58
C LEU A 15 -9.51 7.10 17.54
N PRO A 16 -9.64 6.01 16.74
CA PRO A 16 -8.56 5.07 16.53
C PRO A 16 -7.47 5.70 15.64
N ILE A 17 -6.22 5.28 15.86
CA ILE A 17 -5.05 5.70 15.07
C ILE A 17 -4.04 4.56 15.00
N GLY A 18 -3.22 4.52 13.95
CA GLY A 18 -2.18 3.52 13.76
C GLY A 18 -2.72 2.10 13.66
N ASP A 19 -2.11 1.17 14.38
CA ASP A 19 -2.48 -0.26 14.40
C ASP A 19 -3.93 -0.52 14.87
N ALA A 20 -4.57 0.46 15.53
CA ALA A 20 -5.99 0.37 15.87
C ALA A 20 -6.92 0.52 14.65
N ILE A 21 -6.45 1.14 13.57
CA ILE A 21 -7.17 1.24 12.30
C ILE A 21 -6.75 0.10 11.37
N CYS A 22 -5.44 -0.02 11.12
CA CYS A 22 -4.88 -0.95 10.15
C CYS A 22 -3.53 -1.46 10.63
N ARG A 23 -3.43 -2.78 10.83
CA ARG A 23 -2.18 -3.42 11.20
C ARG A 23 -1.52 -4.03 9.98
N PHE A 24 -0.33 -3.55 9.66
CA PHE A 24 0.48 -4.05 8.56
C PHE A 24 1.34 -5.23 8.99
N ASN A 25 1.67 -6.11 8.03
CA ASN A 25 2.71 -7.10 8.23
C ASN A 25 4.05 -6.38 8.49
N PRO A 26 4.70 -6.59 9.66
CA PRO A 26 5.88 -5.85 10.07
C PRO A 26 7.09 -6.03 9.12
N VAL A 27 7.11 -7.10 8.33
CA VAL A 27 8.14 -7.35 7.31
C VAL A 27 8.26 -6.20 6.30
N HIS A 28 7.15 -5.50 6.03
CA HIS A 28 7.15 -4.37 5.07
C HIS A 28 7.61 -3.05 5.68
N GLY A 29 7.69 -2.93 7.00
CA GLY A 29 8.22 -1.75 7.70
C GLY A 29 7.36 -0.48 7.61
N GLN A 30 6.11 -0.56 7.13
CA GLN A 30 5.29 0.61 6.80
C GLN A 30 4.43 1.15 7.94
N GLY A 31 4.14 0.33 8.96
CA GLY A 31 3.19 0.69 10.03
C GLY A 31 3.52 2.00 10.74
N MET A 32 4.78 2.23 11.10
CA MET A 32 5.19 3.48 11.77
C MET A 32 5.08 4.70 10.86
N SER A 33 5.41 4.56 9.56
CA SER A 33 5.32 5.66 8.59
C SER A 33 3.87 6.06 8.36
N VAL A 34 2.95 5.08 8.25
CA VAL A 34 1.52 5.34 8.13
C VAL A 34 0.98 6.01 9.39
N ALA A 35 1.31 5.51 10.58
CA ALA A 35 0.88 6.11 11.84
C ALA A 35 1.38 7.57 11.99
N ALA A 36 2.60 7.88 11.52
CA ALA A 36 3.12 9.24 11.51
C ALA A 36 2.34 10.15 10.53
N GLN A 37 1.96 9.63 9.35
CA GLN A 37 1.11 10.38 8.41
C GLN A 37 -0.30 10.59 8.97
N GLU A 38 -0.89 9.60 9.65
CA GLU A 38 -2.16 9.73 10.34
C GLU A 38 -2.10 10.79 11.46
N ALA A 39 -1.02 10.81 12.25
CA ALA A 39 -0.82 11.83 13.28
C ALA A 39 -0.72 13.24 12.67
N ASN A 40 -0.03 13.38 11.54
CA ASN A 40 0.06 14.67 10.82
C ASN A 40 -1.30 15.08 10.24
N LEU A 41 -2.05 14.12 9.69
CA LEU A 41 -3.44 14.35 9.21
C LEU A 41 -4.32 14.83 10.36
N LEU A 42 -4.26 14.16 11.51
CA LEU A 42 -5.02 14.55 12.70
C LEU A 42 -4.67 15.95 13.17
N PHE A 43 -3.37 16.27 13.23
CA PHE A 43 -2.89 17.60 13.57
C PHE A 43 -3.45 18.68 12.62
N ALA A 44 -3.42 18.42 11.31
CA ALA A 44 -3.94 19.34 10.30
C ALA A 44 -5.47 19.54 10.41
N LEU A 45 -6.21 18.47 10.76
CA LEU A 45 -7.65 18.54 10.99
C LEU A 45 -7.97 19.36 12.24
N LEU A 46 -7.29 19.11 13.36
CA LEU A 46 -7.48 19.84 14.60
C LEU A 46 -7.20 21.34 14.45
N GLY A 47 -6.20 21.72 13.66
CA GLY A 47 -5.86 23.12 13.41
C GLY A 47 -6.87 23.90 12.54
N ARG A 48 -7.78 23.21 11.86
CA ARG A 48 -8.81 23.82 10.99
C ARG A 48 -10.21 23.82 11.61
N PHE A 49 -10.32 23.25 12.81
CA PHE A 49 -11.63 22.97 13.38
C PHE A 49 -12.27 24.23 13.99
N ASP A 50 -13.47 24.53 13.48
CA ASP A 50 -14.34 25.58 14.02
C ASP A 50 -15.75 24.94 14.15
N GLY A 51 -16.10 24.44 15.34
CA GLY A 51 -17.40 23.83 15.57
C GLY A 51 -17.43 22.58 16.46
N ASP A 52 -18.43 21.70 16.26
CA ASP A 52 -18.59 20.45 17.05
C ASP A 52 -17.57 19.38 16.66
N LEU A 53 -16.40 19.51 17.27
CA LEU A 53 -15.24 18.60 17.08
C LEU A 53 -15.61 17.13 17.32
N LEU A 54 -16.45 16.85 18.32
CA LEU A 54 -16.75 15.49 18.77
C LEU A 54 -17.63 14.70 17.78
N SER A 55 -18.38 15.39 16.94
CA SER A 55 -19.29 14.72 15.98
C SER A 55 -18.69 14.53 14.60
N THR A 56 -17.76 15.37 14.18
CA THR A 56 -17.30 15.43 12.79
C THR A 56 -15.86 15.02 12.60
N LEU A 57 -15.00 15.15 13.63
CA LEU A 57 -13.57 14.84 13.52
C LEU A 57 -13.32 13.38 13.15
N ALA A 58 -13.96 12.43 13.83
CA ALA A 58 -13.69 11.02 13.59
C ALA A 58 -14.11 10.54 12.19
N PRO A 59 -15.32 10.86 11.67
CA PRO A 59 -15.69 10.55 10.30
C PRO A 59 -14.74 11.16 9.26
N ASP A 60 -14.37 12.43 9.45
CA ASP A 60 -13.50 13.16 8.53
C ASP A 60 -12.08 12.58 8.51
N PHE A 61 -11.55 12.29 9.70
CA PHE A 61 -10.25 11.66 9.84
C PHE A 61 -10.23 10.27 9.21
N LEU A 62 -11.19 9.39 9.53
CA LEU A 62 -11.22 8.02 9.01
C LEU A 62 -11.37 7.98 7.49
N THR A 63 -12.18 8.89 6.90
CA THR A 63 -12.32 8.99 5.45
C THR A 63 -11.00 9.38 4.76
N LYS A 64 -10.24 10.28 5.36
CA LYS A 64 -8.94 10.70 4.82
C LYS A 64 -7.84 9.68 5.11
N ALA A 65 -7.86 9.03 6.28
CA ALA A 65 -6.93 7.96 6.63
C ALA A 65 -7.05 6.75 5.70
N GLU A 66 -8.26 6.43 5.20
CA GLU A 66 -8.46 5.38 4.20
C GLU A 66 -7.57 5.59 2.96
N ASN A 67 -7.45 6.83 2.47
CA ASN A 67 -6.58 7.15 1.34
C ASN A 67 -5.09 7.01 1.67
N LEU A 68 -4.68 7.34 2.90
CA LEU A 68 -3.30 7.16 3.36
C LEU A 68 -2.91 5.67 3.47
N ILE A 69 -3.88 4.83 3.84
CA ILE A 69 -3.68 3.40 4.08
C ILE A 69 -3.72 2.59 2.77
N ALA A 70 -4.42 3.06 1.74
CA ALA A 70 -4.73 2.29 0.54
C ALA A 70 -3.48 1.71 -0.15
N ASP A 71 -2.49 2.55 -0.47
CA ASP A 71 -1.26 2.14 -1.15
C ASP A 71 -0.38 1.24 -0.26
N PRO A 72 -0.06 1.62 0.99
CA PRO A 72 0.68 0.74 1.91
C PRO A 72 0.00 -0.60 2.12
N TRP A 73 -1.33 -0.61 2.21
CA TRP A 73 -2.10 -1.85 2.34
C TRP A 73 -1.95 -2.74 1.10
N ALA A 74 -2.08 -2.18 -0.11
CA ALA A 74 -1.90 -2.92 -1.35
C ALA A 74 -0.48 -3.50 -1.45
N MET A 75 0.55 -2.73 -1.10
CA MET A 75 1.94 -3.18 -1.12
C MET A 75 2.24 -4.29 -0.11
N SER A 76 1.52 -4.34 1.02
CA SER A 76 1.72 -5.34 2.07
C SER A 76 0.85 -6.58 1.89
N ALA A 77 -0.44 -6.40 1.56
CA ALA A 77 -1.41 -7.49 1.52
C ALA A 77 -1.29 -8.36 0.25
N ILE A 78 -0.92 -7.77 -0.89
CA ILE A 78 -0.81 -8.53 -2.14
C ILE A 78 0.28 -9.61 -2.07
N PRO A 79 1.52 -9.32 -1.60
CA PRO A 79 2.54 -10.34 -1.42
C PRO A 79 2.13 -11.47 -0.48
N ASP A 80 1.40 -11.17 0.58
CA ASP A 80 1.00 -12.18 1.57
C ASP A 80 0.06 -13.24 0.96
N PHE A 81 -0.62 -12.95 -0.14
CA PHE A 81 -1.48 -13.91 -0.83
C PHE A 81 -0.72 -15.02 -1.58
N ILE A 82 0.61 -14.98 -1.65
CA ILE A 82 1.39 -16.14 -2.12
C ILE A 82 1.23 -17.35 -1.18
N TYR A 83 0.94 -17.09 0.10
CA TYR A 83 0.74 -18.15 1.09
C TYR A 83 -0.71 -18.64 1.05
N PRO A 84 -0.94 -19.98 0.95
CA PRO A 84 -2.29 -20.56 0.90
C PRO A 84 -3.12 -20.24 2.14
N GLU A 85 -2.47 -20.11 3.30
CA GLU A 85 -3.09 -19.87 4.61
C GLU A 85 -3.60 -18.43 4.77
N THR A 86 -3.18 -17.51 3.90
CA THR A 86 -3.63 -16.12 3.97
C THR A 86 -5.12 -16.04 3.69
N THR A 87 -5.87 -15.55 4.68
CA THR A 87 -7.31 -15.36 4.59
C THR A 87 -7.66 -14.03 3.95
N GLY A 88 -8.81 -13.97 3.26
CA GLY A 88 -9.29 -12.76 2.62
C GLY A 88 -9.74 -12.99 1.18
N VAL A 89 -10.22 -11.91 0.56
CA VAL A 89 -10.64 -11.95 -0.86
C VAL A 89 -9.41 -11.77 -1.73
N ARG A 90 -9.02 -12.84 -2.43
CA ARG A 90 -7.89 -12.78 -3.38
C ARG A 90 -8.29 -11.96 -4.61
N PRO A 91 -7.47 -10.99 -5.01
CA PRO A 91 -7.69 -10.25 -6.26
C PRO A 91 -7.73 -11.21 -7.46
N LYS A 92 -8.59 -10.94 -8.45
CA LYS A 92 -8.67 -11.74 -9.68
C LYS A 92 -7.37 -11.68 -10.49
N ASP A 93 -6.69 -10.56 -10.43
CA ASP A 93 -5.43 -10.24 -11.09
C ASP A 93 -4.20 -10.51 -10.20
N LEU A 94 -4.35 -11.33 -9.15
CA LEU A 94 -3.27 -11.61 -8.18
C LEU A 94 -1.98 -12.07 -8.87
N GLN A 95 -2.06 -12.98 -9.84
CA GLN A 95 -0.87 -13.51 -10.51
C GLN A 95 -0.14 -12.42 -11.31
N GLU A 96 -0.88 -11.53 -11.98
CA GLU A 96 -0.31 -10.40 -12.71
C GLU A 96 0.42 -9.46 -11.75
N ARG A 97 -0.22 -9.13 -10.62
CA ARG A 97 0.39 -8.28 -9.58
C ARG A 97 1.66 -8.89 -8.99
N LEU A 98 1.65 -10.19 -8.73
CA LEU A 98 2.85 -10.90 -8.22
C LEU A 98 3.97 -10.94 -9.28
N ASN A 99 3.63 -11.14 -10.54
CA ASN A 99 4.60 -11.12 -11.64
C ASN A 99 5.19 -9.71 -11.81
N PHE A 100 4.36 -8.68 -11.78
CA PHE A 100 4.79 -7.28 -11.80
C PHE A 100 5.78 -6.98 -10.67
N GLN A 101 5.47 -7.38 -9.43
CA GLN A 101 6.38 -7.19 -8.29
C GLN A 101 7.72 -7.92 -8.48
N LYS A 102 7.70 -9.14 -9.02
CA LYS A 102 8.93 -9.88 -9.33
C LYS A 102 9.76 -9.16 -10.38
N GLY A 103 9.14 -8.71 -11.48
CA GLY A 103 9.79 -7.96 -12.54
C GLY A 103 10.37 -6.64 -12.03
N LEU A 104 9.58 -5.88 -11.26
CA LEU A 104 10.03 -4.64 -10.63
C LEU A 104 11.24 -4.86 -9.71
N SER A 105 11.23 -5.91 -8.90
CA SER A 105 12.35 -6.23 -8.00
C SER A 105 13.63 -6.58 -8.77
N ARG A 106 13.51 -7.28 -9.90
CA ARG A 106 14.64 -7.62 -10.77
C ARG A 106 15.17 -6.40 -11.50
N LEU A 107 14.28 -5.59 -12.05
CA LEU A 107 14.65 -4.33 -12.69
C LEU A 107 15.38 -3.40 -11.72
N ALA A 108 14.86 -3.26 -10.49
CA ALA A 108 15.49 -2.47 -9.44
C ALA A 108 16.88 -3.02 -9.03
N ALA A 109 17.11 -4.34 -9.12
CA ALA A 109 18.42 -4.92 -8.85
C ALA A 109 19.49 -4.58 -9.93
N ARG A 110 19.07 -4.15 -11.11
CA ARG A 110 19.94 -3.81 -12.26
C ARG A 110 20.00 -2.32 -12.58
N ASP A 111 19.02 -1.56 -12.09
CA ASP A 111 18.90 -0.13 -12.38
C ASP A 111 18.75 0.68 -11.09
N ALA A 112 19.79 1.47 -10.78
CA ALA A 112 19.84 2.28 -9.55
C ALA A 112 18.72 3.33 -9.50
N SER A 113 18.26 3.87 -10.63
CA SER A 113 17.19 4.86 -10.66
C SER A 113 15.83 4.24 -10.30
N VAL A 114 15.58 3.03 -10.81
CA VAL A 114 14.37 2.26 -10.46
C VAL A 114 14.42 1.79 -9.00
N PHE A 115 15.61 1.36 -8.53
CA PHE A 115 15.80 1.03 -7.12
C PHE A 115 15.50 2.22 -6.20
N GLN A 116 16.05 3.41 -6.52
CA GLN A 116 15.77 4.62 -5.76
C GLN A 116 14.27 4.92 -5.75
N LEU A 117 13.61 4.88 -6.92
CA LEU A 117 12.17 5.12 -7.02
C LEU A 117 11.37 4.13 -6.17
N LEU A 118 11.71 2.84 -6.22
CA LEU A 118 11.06 1.80 -5.40
C LEU A 118 11.23 2.08 -3.90
N ILE A 119 12.41 2.51 -3.46
CA ILE A 119 12.68 2.88 -2.07
C ILE A 119 11.84 4.10 -1.68
N GLU A 120 11.77 5.13 -2.52
CA GLU A 120 10.95 6.33 -2.26
C GLU A 120 9.45 5.99 -2.12
N VAL A 121 8.93 5.08 -2.96
CA VAL A 121 7.56 4.58 -2.85
C VAL A 121 7.37 3.77 -1.56
N ARG A 122 8.28 2.86 -1.24
CA ARG A 122 8.21 2.06 -0.01
C ARG A 122 8.26 2.90 1.26
N HIS A 123 9.00 4.00 1.24
CA HIS A 123 9.07 4.95 2.34
C HIS A 123 7.94 5.99 2.33
N LEU A 124 6.96 5.84 1.43
CA LEU A 124 5.79 6.73 1.29
C LEU A 124 6.18 8.19 0.98
N LEU A 125 7.33 8.39 0.35
CA LEU A 125 7.80 9.70 -0.15
C LEU A 125 7.21 10.01 -1.53
N LYS A 126 6.82 8.97 -2.28
CA LYS A 126 6.11 9.05 -3.56
C LYS A 126 4.88 8.14 -3.56
N PRO A 127 3.82 8.50 -4.29
CA PRO A 127 2.65 7.64 -4.43
C PRO A 127 2.98 6.39 -5.26
N LEU A 128 2.27 5.29 -5.01
CA LEU A 128 2.44 4.03 -5.74
C LEU A 128 2.27 4.20 -7.25
N ALA A 129 1.38 5.11 -7.67
CA ALA A 129 1.07 5.39 -9.08
C ALA A 129 2.28 5.84 -9.92
N VAL A 130 3.41 6.27 -9.33
CA VAL A 130 4.61 6.59 -10.12
C VAL A 130 5.24 5.35 -10.76
N LEU A 131 4.92 4.15 -10.27
CA LEU A 131 5.35 2.88 -10.85
C LEU A 131 4.51 2.46 -12.07
N ASP A 132 3.38 3.13 -12.32
CA ASP A 132 2.52 2.92 -13.48
C ASP A 132 3.00 3.72 -14.72
N ASP A 133 4.15 4.39 -14.62
CA ASP A 133 4.75 5.09 -15.76
C ASP A 133 5.01 4.09 -16.91
N PRO A 134 4.51 4.38 -18.13
CA PRO A 134 4.63 3.44 -19.27
C PRO A 134 6.06 3.01 -19.56
N SER A 135 7.05 3.87 -19.32
CA SER A 135 8.46 3.55 -19.51
C SER A 135 9.00 2.56 -18.49
N ILE A 136 8.44 2.56 -17.27
CA ILE A 136 8.78 1.60 -16.21
C ILE A 136 8.04 0.29 -16.46
N VAL A 137 6.74 0.37 -16.75
CA VAL A 137 5.87 -0.80 -17.00
C VAL A 137 6.42 -1.65 -18.13
N SER A 138 6.77 -1.05 -19.28
CA SER A 138 7.32 -1.80 -20.43
C SER A 138 8.61 -2.53 -20.09
N ARG A 139 9.49 -1.94 -19.29
CA ARG A 139 10.73 -2.58 -18.83
C ARG A 139 10.47 -3.71 -17.82
N ILE A 140 9.46 -3.56 -16.97
CA ILE A 140 9.05 -4.63 -16.04
C ILE A 140 8.49 -5.83 -16.82
N GLU A 141 7.68 -5.57 -17.85
CA GLU A 141 7.11 -6.61 -18.72
C GLU A 141 8.21 -7.38 -19.47
N GLU A 142 9.26 -6.71 -19.90
CA GLU A 142 10.46 -7.32 -20.47
C GLU A 142 11.13 -8.27 -19.48
N GLU A 143 11.41 -7.82 -18.25
CA GLU A 143 11.99 -8.66 -17.19
C GLU A 143 11.13 -9.88 -16.85
N VAL A 144 9.81 -9.73 -16.89
CA VAL A 144 8.87 -10.85 -16.66
C VAL A 144 8.95 -11.85 -17.81
N ARG A 145 9.00 -11.39 -19.06
CA ARG A 145 9.07 -12.24 -20.25
C ARG A 145 10.37 -13.06 -20.28
N ASP A 146 11.51 -12.41 -20.10
CA ASP A 146 12.83 -13.07 -20.06
C ASP A 146 12.87 -14.17 -19.00
N THR A 147 12.18 -13.93 -17.90
CA THR A 147 12.10 -14.92 -16.80
C THR A 147 11.30 -16.15 -17.19
N LEU A 148 10.21 -15.96 -17.91
CA LEU A 148 9.36 -17.08 -18.34
C LEU A 148 10.07 -17.92 -19.40
N GLU A 149 10.80 -17.28 -20.32
CA GLU A 149 11.60 -17.97 -21.32
C GLU A 149 12.72 -18.80 -20.70
N LEU A 150 13.45 -18.24 -19.73
CA LEU A 150 14.49 -18.97 -18.98
C LEU A 150 13.92 -20.16 -18.21
N ALA A 151 12.73 -20.03 -17.61
CA ALA A 151 12.10 -21.12 -16.88
C ALA A 151 11.65 -22.26 -17.81
N LEU A 152 11.21 -21.96 -19.03
CA LEU A 152 10.83 -22.95 -20.02
C LEU A 152 12.05 -23.69 -20.58
N SER A 153 13.14 -22.98 -20.87
CA SER A 153 14.38 -23.56 -21.39
C SER A 153 15.14 -24.43 -20.38
N SER A 154 14.89 -24.26 -19.08
CA SER A 154 15.50 -25.06 -18.02
C SER A 154 14.70 -26.31 -17.62
N ALA A 155 13.51 -26.48 -18.21
CA ALA A 155 12.63 -27.63 -17.96
C ALA A 155 12.72 -28.72 -19.07
N GLU A 156 13.52 -28.46 -20.12
CA GLU A 156 13.91 -29.41 -21.17
C GLU A 156 15.26 -30.06 -20.86
#